data_8d98fcb46864ae35f2006be834a3283f
#
_entry.id   8d98fcb46864ae35f2006be834a3283f
#
_cell.length_a   1.000
_cell.length_b   1.000
_cell.length_c   1.000
_cell.angle_alpha   90.00
_cell.angle_beta   90.00
_cell.angle_gamma   90.00
#
_symmetry.space_group_name_H-M   'P 1'
#
loop_
_entity.id
_entity.type
_entity.pdbx_description
1 polymer ?
#
loop_
_entity_poly.entity_id
_entity_poly.type
_entity_poly.pdbx_seq_one_letter_code
_entity_poly.pdbx_strand_id
1 'polypeptide(L)'
;MCIRDSRIGVDYSPEQIESCLREIGCSVERTESGYAVTVPSWRTDLRAKEDLTEEIARIDGYANIPSTLPVAPAGRGYTPEQAGKRRALNALAASGLTEVFAYPFVSADANNLWSAPWVSTPENPVTEVPSIRLENPISSAEGWMRRSLLPGLVEVLKRNLSRGFKNLAIFEAGHVFIPGEQLGSESIPPLGARPSDEVLADLNAGIPQQPTFIAGLFAGTEHEAMPGAAPRAYDWRDALDAVRLVAAAVSAEIQAVSYTHLTLP
;
A
#
# COMPACT_ATOMS: atom_id res chain seq x y z
N MET A 1 14.93 -34.67 3.32
CA MET A 1 15.06 -33.30 3.84
C MET A 1 14.14 -33.14 5.03
N CYS A 2 14.69 -32.99 6.22
CA CYS A 2 13.86 -32.92 7.43
C CYS A 2 13.13 -31.57 7.47
N ILE A 3 11.87 -31.56 7.91
CA ILE A 3 11.06 -30.34 8.11
C ILE A 3 11.81 -29.34 8.99
N ARG A 4 12.55 -29.84 9.97
CA ARG A 4 13.46 -29.10 10.82
C ARG A 4 14.39 -28.17 10.04
N ASP A 5 15.18 -28.71 9.12
CA ASP A 5 16.24 -27.96 8.40
C ASP A 5 15.63 -26.94 7.41
N SER A 6 14.47 -27.30 6.83
CA SER A 6 13.78 -26.44 5.86
C SER A 6 12.91 -25.35 6.50
N ARG A 7 12.52 -25.52 7.76
CA ARG A 7 11.62 -24.56 8.46
C ARG A 7 12.36 -23.62 9.41
N ILE A 8 13.35 -24.14 10.16
CA ILE A 8 14.10 -23.32 11.12
C ILE A 8 15.39 -22.80 10.48
N GLY A 9 15.99 -23.55 9.56
CA GLY A 9 17.27 -23.18 8.95
C GLY A 9 18.49 -23.53 9.80
N VAL A 10 18.33 -24.39 10.81
CA VAL A 10 19.41 -24.92 11.67
C VAL A 10 19.42 -26.43 11.56
N ASP A 11 20.64 -26.99 11.44
CA ASP A 11 20.84 -28.43 11.41
C ASP A 11 21.10 -28.95 12.83
N TYR A 12 20.02 -29.35 13.52
CA TYR A 12 20.09 -29.90 14.87
C TYR A 12 20.53 -31.37 14.86
N SER A 13 21.46 -31.72 15.76
CA SER A 13 21.83 -33.11 15.97
C SER A 13 20.66 -33.93 16.57
N PRO A 14 20.64 -35.23 16.36
CA PRO A 14 19.64 -36.09 16.98
C PRO A 14 19.55 -35.94 18.51
N GLU A 15 20.69 -35.77 19.16
CA GLU A 15 20.82 -35.59 20.60
C GLU A 15 20.20 -34.28 21.09
N GLN A 16 20.39 -33.19 20.34
CA GLN A 16 19.77 -31.90 20.62
C GLN A 16 18.25 -31.97 20.48
N ILE A 17 17.75 -32.59 19.42
CA ILE A 17 16.30 -32.77 19.21
C ILE A 17 15.67 -33.54 20.37
N GLU A 18 16.26 -34.66 20.74
CA GLU A 18 15.77 -35.51 21.83
C GLU A 18 15.82 -34.77 23.18
N SER A 19 16.90 -34.05 23.43
CA SER A 19 17.06 -33.27 24.66
C SER A 19 16.00 -32.21 24.80
N CYS A 20 15.81 -31.38 23.77
CA CYS A 20 14.82 -30.28 23.76
C CYS A 20 13.39 -30.83 23.97
N LEU A 21 13.02 -31.88 23.25
CA LEU A 21 11.69 -32.46 23.37
C LEU A 21 11.44 -33.14 24.71
N ARG A 22 12.44 -33.83 25.31
CA ARG A 22 12.33 -34.40 26.64
C ARG A 22 12.23 -33.34 27.73
N GLU A 23 12.90 -32.21 27.57
CA GLU A 23 12.84 -31.10 28.53
C GLU A 23 11.44 -30.52 28.69
N ILE A 24 10.65 -30.50 27.60
CA ILE A 24 9.23 -30.11 27.63
C ILE A 24 8.28 -31.26 28.00
N GLY A 25 8.81 -32.42 28.41
CA GLY A 25 8.05 -33.58 28.91
C GLY A 25 7.58 -34.55 27.84
N CYS A 26 8.05 -34.47 26.60
CA CYS A 26 7.72 -35.45 25.57
C CYS A 26 8.53 -36.72 25.73
N SER A 27 7.89 -37.87 25.42
CA SER A 27 8.61 -39.15 25.20
C SER A 27 9.01 -39.23 23.73
N VAL A 28 10.29 -39.52 23.47
CA VAL A 28 10.88 -39.51 22.12
C VAL A 28 11.54 -40.84 21.84
N GLU A 29 11.12 -41.51 20.76
CA GLU A 29 11.70 -42.76 20.26
C GLU A 29 12.21 -42.56 18.83
N ARG A 30 13.44 -43.02 18.53
CA ARG A 30 13.97 -43.01 17.16
C ARG A 30 13.31 -44.10 16.33
N THR A 31 12.94 -43.75 15.11
CA THR A 31 12.44 -44.66 14.10
C THR A 31 13.34 -44.65 12.86
N GLU A 32 13.14 -45.57 11.93
CA GLU A 32 13.91 -45.61 10.68
C GLU A 32 13.78 -44.30 9.83
N SER A 33 12.62 -43.61 9.93
CA SER A 33 12.29 -42.42 9.14
C SER A 33 12.29 -41.11 9.94
N GLY A 34 12.61 -41.14 11.25
CA GLY A 34 12.59 -39.95 12.10
C GLY A 34 12.35 -40.24 13.57
N TYR A 35 11.35 -39.61 14.16
CA TYR A 35 11.01 -39.72 15.56
C TYR A 35 9.51 -40.00 15.75
N ALA A 36 9.18 -40.91 16.65
CA ALA A 36 7.86 -41.03 17.24
C ALA A 36 7.85 -40.23 18.55
N VAL A 37 7.03 -39.20 18.62
CA VAL A 37 6.96 -38.28 19.77
C VAL A 37 5.59 -38.39 20.42
N THR A 38 5.57 -38.75 21.72
CA THR A 38 4.36 -38.75 22.53
C THR A 38 4.34 -37.50 23.38
N VAL A 39 3.36 -36.64 23.12
CA VAL A 39 3.18 -35.35 23.80
C VAL A 39 2.48 -35.56 25.14
N PRO A 40 2.90 -34.88 26.22
CA PRO A 40 2.23 -34.98 27.51
C PRO A 40 0.83 -34.37 27.48
N SER A 41 -0.08 -34.90 28.30
CA SER A 41 -1.51 -34.53 28.27
C SER A 41 -1.80 -33.07 28.61
N TRP A 42 -0.89 -32.36 29.25
CA TRP A 42 -1.04 -30.93 29.56
C TRP A 42 -0.60 -29.98 28.43
N ARG A 43 0.09 -30.47 27.37
CA ARG A 43 0.50 -29.72 26.19
C ARG A 43 -0.51 -29.95 25.07
N THR A 44 -1.69 -29.38 25.21
CA THR A 44 -2.78 -29.49 24.22
C THR A 44 -2.55 -28.67 22.94
N ASP A 45 -1.54 -27.83 22.95
CA ASP A 45 -1.06 -26.99 21.87
C ASP A 45 -0.21 -27.76 20.84
N LEU A 46 0.53 -28.78 21.26
CA LEU A 46 1.41 -29.57 20.40
C LEU A 46 0.63 -30.64 19.63
N ARG A 47 0.18 -30.31 18.42
CA ARG A 47 -0.69 -31.19 17.61
C ARG A 47 -0.05 -31.64 16.31
N ALA A 48 0.89 -30.89 15.80
CA ALA A 48 1.55 -31.13 14.53
C ALA A 48 3.07 -31.18 14.69
N LYS A 49 3.74 -31.73 13.68
CA LYS A 49 5.22 -31.79 13.64
C LYS A 49 5.86 -30.41 13.61
N GLU A 50 5.16 -29.42 13.07
CA GLU A 50 5.58 -28.03 13.03
C GLU A 50 5.65 -27.42 14.43
N ASP A 51 4.70 -27.76 15.31
CA ASP A 51 4.69 -27.31 16.71
C ASP A 51 5.91 -27.85 17.46
N LEU A 52 6.25 -29.15 17.25
CA LEU A 52 7.45 -29.76 17.84
C LEU A 52 8.73 -29.13 17.31
N THR A 53 8.74 -28.71 16.05
CA THR A 53 9.89 -28.04 15.43
C THR A 53 10.11 -26.67 16.06
N GLU A 54 9.05 -25.93 16.33
CA GLU A 54 9.09 -24.64 17.02
C GLU A 54 9.62 -24.79 18.45
N GLU A 55 9.15 -25.80 19.18
CA GLU A 55 9.62 -26.07 20.54
C GLU A 55 11.14 -26.35 20.61
N ILE A 56 11.69 -27.09 19.64
CA ILE A 56 13.12 -27.33 19.55
C ILE A 56 13.88 -25.99 19.41
N ALA A 57 13.42 -25.14 18.51
CA ALA A 57 14.05 -23.84 18.29
C ALA A 57 13.92 -22.90 19.51
N ARG A 58 12.81 -22.97 20.22
CA ARG A 58 12.57 -22.18 21.43
C ARG A 58 13.47 -22.60 22.59
N ILE A 59 13.62 -23.91 22.81
CA ILE A 59 14.47 -24.45 23.90
C ILE A 59 15.94 -24.25 23.60
N ASP A 60 16.38 -24.51 22.36
CA ASP A 60 17.77 -24.27 21.94
C ASP A 60 18.14 -22.77 21.97
N GLY A 61 17.14 -21.91 21.75
CA GLY A 61 17.26 -20.46 21.72
C GLY A 61 17.21 -19.88 20.32
N TYR A 62 16.29 -18.95 20.09
CA TYR A 62 16.13 -18.26 18.80
C TYR A 62 17.37 -17.51 18.34
N ALA A 63 18.26 -17.10 19.25
CA ALA A 63 19.52 -16.45 18.91
C ALA A 63 20.48 -17.34 18.11
N ASN A 64 20.31 -18.66 18.18
CA ASN A 64 21.09 -19.65 17.44
C ASN A 64 20.61 -19.81 15.99
N ILE A 65 19.47 -19.24 15.64
CA ILE A 65 18.93 -19.28 14.27
C ILE A 65 19.67 -18.25 13.41
N PRO A 66 20.37 -18.68 12.33
CA PRO A 66 21.10 -17.75 11.49
C PRO A 66 20.16 -16.80 10.75
N SER A 67 20.48 -15.51 10.77
CA SER A 67 19.79 -14.52 9.96
C SER A 67 20.29 -14.60 8.51
N THR A 68 19.57 -15.35 7.68
CA THR A 68 19.90 -15.50 6.27
C THR A 68 19.02 -14.61 5.42
N LEU A 69 19.61 -13.59 4.79
CA LEU A 69 18.88 -12.74 3.86
C LEU A 69 18.63 -13.48 2.54
N PRO A 70 17.40 -13.48 2.01
CA PRO A 70 17.16 -14.06 0.70
C PRO A 70 17.88 -13.27 -0.38
N VAL A 71 18.53 -14.00 -1.29
CA VAL A 71 19.18 -13.39 -2.45
C VAL A 71 18.12 -13.08 -3.50
N ALA A 72 17.97 -11.80 -3.83
CA ALA A 72 17.08 -11.39 -4.90
C ALA A 72 17.62 -11.89 -6.26
N PRO A 73 16.78 -12.47 -7.13
CA PRO A 73 17.21 -12.86 -8.47
C PRO A 73 17.73 -11.65 -9.24
N ALA A 74 18.93 -11.78 -9.79
CA ALA A 74 19.53 -10.75 -10.64
C ALA A 74 18.67 -10.49 -11.90
N GLY A 75 18.75 -9.26 -12.43
CA GLY A 75 18.10 -8.90 -13.70
C GLY A 75 16.62 -8.50 -13.61
N ARG A 76 16.02 -8.50 -12.40
CA ARG A 76 14.68 -7.94 -12.17
C ARG A 76 14.84 -6.54 -11.59
N GLY A 77 14.81 -5.53 -12.46
CA GLY A 77 14.72 -4.13 -12.02
C GLY A 77 13.27 -3.69 -11.80
N TYR A 78 13.05 -2.38 -11.72
CA TYR A 78 11.70 -1.81 -11.74
C TYR A 78 11.02 -2.08 -13.08
N THR A 79 9.71 -2.30 -13.03
CA THR A 79 8.90 -2.23 -14.26
C THR A 79 8.96 -0.81 -14.84
N PRO A 80 8.67 -0.61 -16.13
CA PRO A 80 8.61 0.72 -16.72
C PRO A 80 7.69 1.68 -15.95
N GLU A 81 6.56 1.19 -15.45
CA GLU A 81 5.60 1.94 -14.64
C GLU A 81 6.19 2.34 -13.28
N GLN A 82 6.80 1.40 -12.56
CA GLN A 82 7.48 1.69 -11.28
C GLN A 82 8.62 2.69 -11.45
N ALA A 83 9.41 2.53 -12.51
CA ALA A 83 10.49 3.46 -12.84
C ALA A 83 9.94 4.84 -13.20
N GLY A 84 8.86 4.91 -13.98
CA GLY A 84 8.16 6.15 -14.32
C GLY A 84 7.65 6.89 -13.08
N LYS A 85 6.93 6.19 -12.22
CA LYS A 85 6.46 6.73 -10.93
C LYS A 85 7.63 7.31 -10.13
N ARG A 86 8.71 6.54 -9.93
CA ARG A 86 9.88 7.00 -9.17
C ARG A 86 10.53 8.25 -9.78
N ARG A 87 10.66 8.33 -11.11
CA ARG A 87 11.19 9.53 -11.78
C ARG A 87 10.30 10.74 -11.54
N ALA A 88 8.99 10.58 -11.66
CA ALA A 88 8.03 11.66 -11.44
C ALA A 88 8.09 12.20 -10.00
N LEU A 89 8.12 11.31 -8.99
CA LEU A 89 8.24 11.71 -7.58
C LEU A 89 9.56 12.46 -7.33
N ASN A 90 10.67 11.93 -7.84
CA ASN A 90 11.98 12.58 -7.69
C ASN A 90 12.04 13.93 -8.38
N ALA A 91 11.40 14.09 -9.55
CA ALA A 91 11.36 15.35 -10.27
C ALA A 91 10.56 16.41 -9.49
N LEU A 92 9.40 16.07 -8.95
CA LEU A 92 8.61 16.96 -8.11
C LEU A 92 9.34 17.37 -6.83
N ALA A 93 9.96 16.40 -6.13
CA ALA A 93 10.74 16.68 -4.94
C ALA A 93 11.96 17.59 -5.25
N ALA A 94 12.66 17.32 -6.34
CA ALA A 94 13.80 18.14 -6.79
C ALA A 94 13.39 19.57 -7.19
N SER A 95 12.12 19.78 -7.61
CA SER A 95 11.59 21.10 -7.91
C SER A 95 11.06 21.86 -6.69
N GLY A 96 11.23 21.29 -5.47
CA GLY A 96 10.89 21.96 -4.21
C GLY A 96 9.52 21.58 -3.63
N LEU A 97 8.77 20.66 -4.23
CA LEU A 97 7.54 20.17 -3.64
C LEU A 97 7.83 19.12 -2.55
N THR A 98 7.01 19.11 -1.53
CA THR A 98 7.08 18.13 -0.43
C THR A 98 6.10 16.99 -0.66
N GLU A 99 6.60 15.75 -0.70
CA GLU A 99 5.74 14.57 -0.75
C GLU A 99 5.03 14.38 0.60
N VAL A 100 3.74 14.12 0.52
CA VAL A 100 2.90 13.83 1.69
C VAL A 100 2.10 12.55 1.47
N PHE A 101 1.67 11.93 2.56
CA PHE A 101 0.85 10.73 2.53
C PHE A 101 -0.45 10.96 3.30
N ALA A 102 -1.56 10.61 2.68
CA ALA A 102 -2.86 10.59 3.33
C ALA A 102 -3.45 9.17 3.29
N TYR A 103 -4.26 8.85 4.30
CA TYR A 103 -5.01 7.60 4.26
C TYR A 103 -6.03 7.61 3.11
N PRO A 104 -6.30 6.44 2.51
CA PRO A 104 -7.24 6.34 1.41
C PRO A 104 -8.71 6.34 1.83
N PHE A 105 -9.00 6.62 3.08
CA PHE A 105 -10.33 6.61 3.67
C PHE A 105 -10.87 8.03 3.75
N VAL A 106 -12.09 8.21 3.25
CA VAL A 106 -12.73 9.53 3.14
C VAL A 106 -14.24 9.42 3.45
N SER A 107 -14.89 10.56 3.63
CA SER A 107 -16.36 10.63 3.69
C SER A 107 -16.98 10.55 2.29
N ALA A 108 -18.25 10.16 2.21
CA ALA A 108 -19.02 10.19 0.97
C ALA A 108 -19.06 11.60 0.37
N ASP A 109 -19.27 12.62 1.21
CA ASP A 109 -19.34 14.02 0.79
C ASP A 109 -18.00 14.49 0.19
N ALA A 110 -16.87 14.07 0.75
CA ALA A 110 -15.55 14.38 0.19
C ALA A 110 -15.37 13.73 -1.19
N ASN A 111 -15.79 12.48 -1.38
CA ASN A 111 -15.77 11.86 -2.71
C ASN A 111 -16.65 12.62 -3.70
N ASN A 112 -17.86 12.99 -3.32
CA ASN A 112 -18.77 13.73 -4.18
C ASN A 112 -18.19 15.10 -4.55
N LEU A 113 -17.73 15.87 -3.56
CA LEU A 113 -17.18 17.20 -3.78
C LEU A 113 -15.97 17.20 -4.74
N TRP A 114 -15.03 16.27 -4.54
CA TRP A 114 -13.75 16.31 -5.25
C TRP A 114 -13.67 15.42 -6.48
N SER A 115 -14.64 14.56 -6.71
CA SER A 115 -14.63 13.62 -7.83
C SER A 115 -15.78 13.81 -8.80
N ALA A 116 -16.90 14.42 -8.39
CA ALA A 116 -18.03 14.67 -9.28
C ALA A 116 -17.65 15.46 -10.57
N PRO A 117 -16.77 16.49 -10.51
CA PRO A 117 -16.36 17.21 -11.71
C PRO A 117 -15.66 16.35 -12.77
N TRP A 118 -15.09 15.20 -12.38
CA TRP A 118 -14.37 14.31 -13.29
C TRP A 118 -15.25 13.23 -13.92
N VAL A 119 -16.41 12.96 -13.35
CA VAL A 119 -17.35 11.92 -13.81
C VAL A 119 -18.68 12.47 -14.29
N SER A 120 -18.92 13.78 -14.08
CA SER A 120 -20.13 14.47 -14.48
C SER A 120 -19.95 15.13 -15.85
N THR A 121 -20.97 15.05 -16.67
CA THR A 121 -21.06 15.81 -17.94
C THR A 121 -22.30 16.70 -17.92
N PRO A 122 -22.36 17.75 -18.78
CA PRO A 122 -23.58 18.56 -18.88
C PRO A 122 -24.84 17.74 -19.21
N GLU A 123 -24.67 16.66 -19.99
CA GLU A 123 -25.76 15.76 -20.40
C GLU A 123 -26.12 14.74 -19.31
N ASN A 124 -25.15 14.43 -18.44
CA ASN A 124 -25.32 13.46 -17.36
C ASN A 124 -24.67 13.99 -16.06
N PRO A 125 -25.33 14.91 -15.37
CA PRO A 125 -24.82 15.45 -14.12
C PRO A 125 -24.82 14.39 -13.02
N VAL A 126 -23.67 14.17 -12.39
CA VAL A 126 -23.49 13.20 -11.31
C VAL A 126 -23.44 13.95 -9.98
N THR A 127 -24.43 13.73 -9.15
CA THR A 127 -24.51 14.29 -7.80
C THR A 127 -23.92 13.34 -6.75
N GLU A 128 -23.97 12.05 -7.02
CA GLU A 128 -23.42 11.01 -6.15
C GLU A 128 -22.43 10.16 -6.94
N VAL A 129 -21.16 10.20 -6.53
CA VAL A 129 -20.07 9.51 -7.21
C VAL A 129 -20.03 8.05 -6.77
N PRO A 130 -20.14 7.09 -7.69
CA PRO A 130 -19.99 5.67 -7.34
C PRO A 130 -18.68 5.44 -6.59
N SER A 131 -18.77 4.94 -5.38
CA SER A 131 -17.63 4.80 -4.47
C SER A 131 -17.71 3.47 -3.72
N ILE A 132 -16.55 2.96 -3.28
CA ILE A 132 -16.46 1.70 -2.54
C ILE A 132 -16.58 2.00 -1.06
N ARG A 133 -17.58 1.40 -0.42
CA ARG A 133 -17.76 1.46 1.02
C ARG A 133 -17.00 0.32 1.71
N LEU A 134 -16.34 0.62 2.81
CA LEU A 134 -15.73 -0.38 3.67
C LEU A 134 -16.80 -1.07 4.51
N GLU A 135 -16.68 -2.37 4.67
CA GLU A 135 -17.57 -3.18 5.52
C GLU A 135 -17.35 -2.87 7.01
N ASN A 136 -16.09 -2.72 7.41
CA ASN A 136 -15.67 -2.52 8.79
C ASN A 136 -14.72 -1.32 8.96
N PRO A 137 -15.16 -0.08 8.67
CA PRO A 137 -14.30 1.10 8.76
C PRO A 137 -13.90 1.37 10.21
N ILE A 138 -12.67 1.86 10.42
CA ILE A 138 -12.19 2.31 11.74
C ILE A 138 -13.00 3.53 12.21
N SER A 139 -13.31 4.44 11.28
CA SER A 139 -14.19 5.59 11.51
C SER A 139 -15.40 5.51 10.59
N SER A 140 -16.60 5.55 11.16
CA SER A 140 -17.85 5.57 10.37
C SER A 140 -18.00 6.84 9.52
N ALA A 141 -17.34 7.93 9.90
CA ALA A 141 -17.33 9.17 9.13
C ALA A 141 -16.47 9.08 7.86
N GLU A 142 -15.44 8.22 7.85
CA GLU A 142 -14.49 8.02 6.76
C GLU A 142 -14.55 6.58 6.25
N GLY A 143 -15.75 6.08 6.02
CA GLY A 143 -16.00 4.69 5.64
C GLY A 143 -15.92 4.39 4.15
N TRP A 144 -15.34 5.26 3.32
CA TRP A 144 -15.30 5.11 1.87
C TRP A 144 -13.87 5.18 1.32
N MET A 145 -13.61 4.39 0.28
CA MET A 145 -12.34 4.49 -0.45
C MET A 145 -12.33 5.75 -1.33
N ARG A 146 -11.19 6.46 -1.32
CA ARG A 146 -11.02 7.71 -2.07
C ARG A 146 -11.08 7.51 -3.59
N ARG A 147 -11.76 8.43 -4.27
CA ARG A 147 -11.82 8.55 -5.74
C ARG A 147 -10.85 9.60 -6.27
N SER A 148 -10.28 10.42 -5.39
CA SER A 148 -9.33 11.49 -5.68
C SER A 148 -8.31 11.58 -4.55
N LEU A 149 -7.14 12.13 -4.84
CA LEU A 149 -6.11 12.45 -3.82
C LEU A 149 -6.40 13.79 -3.14
N LEU A 150 -7.24 14.63 -3.73
CA LEU A 150 -7.49 16.00 -3.27
C LEU A 150 -8.05 16.08 -1.84
N PRO A 151 -9.00 15.24 -1.40
CA PRO A 151 -9.47 15.27 -0.02
C PRO A 151 -8.34 15.18 1.00
N GLY A 152 -7.46 14.19 0.83
CA GLY A 152 -6.31 13.98 1.71
C GLY A 152 -5.33 15.15 1.69
N LEU A 153 -5.00 15.65 0.50
CA LEU A 153 -4.12 16.82 0.33
C LEU A 153 -4.69 18.07 1.00
N VAL A 154 -6.00 18.32 0.87
CA VAL A 154 -6.67 19.47 1.52
C VAL A 154 -6.62 19.35 3.04
N GLU A 155 -6.81 18.17 3.60
CA GLU A 155 -6.69 17.96 5.05
C GLU A 155 -5.25 18.15 5.55
N VAL A 156 -4.25 17.69 4.78
CA VAL A 156 -2.83 17.95 5.09
C VAL A 156 -2.56 19.45 5.04
N LEU A 157 -3.04 20.14 3.99
CA LEU A 157 -2.90 21.59 3.85
C LEU A 157 -3.50 22.35 5.04
N LYS A 158 -4.77 22.08 5.37
CA LYS A 158 -5.46 22.70 6.52
C LYS A 158 -4.68 22.51 7.82
N ARG A 159 -4.20 21.29 8.08
CA ARG A 159 -3.43 20.97 9.28
C ARG A 159 -2.13 21.76 9.37
N ASN A 160 -1.42 21.93 8.27
CA ASN A 160 -0.19 22.70 8.23
C ASN A 160 -0.45 24.21 8.37
N LEU A 161 -1.46 24.74 7.68
CA LEU A 161 -1.88 26.14 7.83
C LEU A 161 -2.26 26.47 9.28
N SER A 162 -3.01 25.57 9.96
CA SER A 162 -3.39 25.76 11.38
C SER A 162 -2.20 25.75 12.33
N ARG A 163 -1.06 25.18 11.91
CA ARG A 163 0.21 25.17 12.64
C ARG A 163 1.13 26.32 12.30
N GLY A 164 0.67 27.26 11.46
CA GLY A 164 1.40 28.46 11.10
C GLY A 164 2.29 28.36 9.84
N PHE A 165 2.34 27.19 9.18
CA PHE A 165 3.01 27.08 7.89
C PHE A 165 2.14 27.71 6.80
N LYS A 166 2.59 28.81 6.23
CA LYS A 166 1.80 29.59 5.25
C LYS A 166 2.12 29.26 3.81
N ASN A 167 3.36 28.89 3.53
CA ASN A 167 3.89 28.65 2.20
C ASN A 167 4.10 27.15 2.02
N LEU A 168 3.31 26.54 1.18
CA LEU A 168 3.26 25.10 1.00
C LEU A 168 3.15 24.74 -0.48
N ALA A 169 4.04 23.87 -0.93
CA ALA A 169 3.94 23.16 -2.19
C ALA A 169 4.02 21.66 -1.85
N ILE A 170 2.89 20.98 -1.86
CA ILE A 170 2.78 19.58 -1.45
C ILE A 170 2.23 18.73 -2.58
N PHE A 171 2.62 17.47 -2.62
CA PHE A 171 2.09 16.50 -3.58
C PHE A 171 1.97 15.10 -2.95
N GLU A 172 1.12 14.27 -3.54
CA GLU A 172 0.96 12.86 -3.20
C GLU A 172 0.88 12.04 -4.49
N ALA A 173 1.52 10.87 -4.48
CA ALA A 173 1.31 9.83 -5.48
C ALA A 173 0.69 8.60 -4.82
N GLY A 174 -0.55 8.34 -5.12
CA GLY A 174 -1.32 7.28 -4.47
C GLY A 174 -2.34 6.63 -5.40
N HIS A 175 -2.90 5.51 -4.93
CA HIS A 175 -4.00 4.87 -5.62
C HIS A 175 -5.33 5.56 -5.30
N VAL A 176 -6.17 5.63 -6.32
CA VAL A 176 -7.59 5.92 -6.20
C VAL A 176 -8.37 4.65 -6.55
N PHE A 177 -9.61 4.53 -6.08
CA PHE A 177 -10.37 3.29 -6.15
C PHE A 177 -11.63 3.51 -6.99
N ILE A 178 -11.66 2.91 -8.17
CA ILE A 178 -12.76 3.05 -9.11
C ILE A 178 -13.58 1.75 -9.06
N PRO A 179 -14.86 1.79 -8.59
CA PRO A 179 -15.68 0.59 -8.55
C PRO A 179 -15.92 0.07 -9.98
N GLY A 180 -15.83 -1.24 -10.14
CA GLY A 180 -16.24 -1.96 -11.34
C GLY A 180 -17.73 -2.36 -11.26
N GLU A 181 -18.16 -3.18 -12.20
CA GLU A 181 -19.51 -3.76 -12.21
C GLU A 181 -19.70 -4.77 -11.07
N GLN A 182 -18.64 -5.50 -10.73
CA GLN A 182 -18.57 -6.45 -9.63
C GLN A 182 -17.63 -5.93 -8.54
N LEU A 183 -18.05 -6.01 -7.28
CA LEU A 183 -17.23 -5.71 -6.11
C LEU A 183 -17.18 -6.93 -5.18
N GLY A 184 -15.95 -7.41 -4.94
CA GLY A 184 -15.72 -8.62 -4.14
C GLY A 184 -16.07 -9.90 -4.89
N SER A 185 -15.85 -11.02 -4.23
CA SER A 185 -16.20 -12.37 -4.69
C SER A 185 -16.69 -13.17 -3.47
N GLU A 186 -17.69 -14.00 -3.67
CA GLU A 186 -18.16 -14.96 -2.66
C GLU A 186 -17.33 -16.25 -2.66
N SER A 187 -16.41 -16.41 -3.62
CA SER A 187 -15.54 -17.57 -3.74
C SER A 187 -14.55 -17.64 -2.59
N ILE A 188 -14.61 -18.72 -1.80
CA ILE A 188 -13.65 -19.01 -0.75
C ILE A 188 -12.80 -20.21 -1.19
N PRO A 189 -11.55 -19.98 -1.61
CA PRO A 189 -10.67 -21.06 -2.05
C PRO A 189 -10.39 -22.05 -0.90
N PRO A 190 -10.28 -23.35 -1.17
CA PRO A 190 -9.90 -24.33 -0.17
C PRO A 190 -8.46 -24.08 0.32
N LEU A 191 -8.23 -24.34 1.62
CA LEU A 191 -6.88 -24.25 2.19
C LEU A 191 -6.00 -25.39 1.69
N GLY A 192 -4.72 -25.12 1.49
CA GLY A 192 -3.71 -26.12 1.16
C GLY A 192 -3.61 -26.52 -0.31
N ALA A 193 -4.43 -25.93 -1.18
CA ALA A 193 -4.35 -26.14 -2.63
C ALA A 193 -4.37 -24.80 -3.38
N ARG A 194 -3.70 -24.74 -4.56
CA ARG A 194 -3.83 -23.58 -5.45
C ARG A 194 -5.26 -23.57 -6.03
N PRO A 195 -5.98 -22.44 -5.96
CA PRO A 195 -7.28 -22.29 -6.62
C PRO A 195 -7.22 -22.55 -8.11
N SER A 196 -8.33 -22.97 -8.72
CA SER A 196 -8.42 -23.07 -10.18
C SER A 196 -8.32 -21.69 -10.85
N ASP A 197 -8.01 -21.68 -12.14
CA ASP A 197 -7.87 -20.41 -12.87
C ASP A 197 -9.21 -19.67 -12.99
N GLU A 198 -10.36 -20.37 -13.00
CA GLU A 198 -11.69 -19.78 -12.96
C GLU A 198 -11.96 -19.09 -11.63
N VAL A 199 -11.61 -19.72 -10.50
CA VAL A 199 -11.74 -19.11 -9.16
C VAL A 199 -10.83 -17.90 -9.02
N LEU A 200 -9.60 -17.97 -9.56
CA LEU A 200 -8.69 -16.82 -9.57
C LEU A 200 -9.22 -15.67 -10.44
N ALA A 201 -9.84 -15.98 -11.58
CA ALA A 201 -10.44 -14.99 -12.45
C ALA A 201 -11.63 -14.27 -11.74
N ASP A 202 -12.50 -15.03 -11.06
CA ASP A 202 -13.61 -14.48 -10.29
C ASP A 202 -13.13 -13.59 -9.12
N LEU A 203 -12.14 -14.06 -8.36
CA LEU A 203 -11.51 -13.26 -7.29
C LEU A 203 -10.91 -11.96 -7.83
N ASN A 204 -10.23 -12.02 -8.98
CA ASN A 204 -9.62 -10.83 -9.59
C ASN A 204 -10.66 -9.87 -10.18
N ALA A 205 -11.77 -10.38 -10.72
CA ALA A 205 -12.84 -9.56 -11.27
C ALA A 205 -13.51 -8.68 -10.20
N GLY A 206 -13.54 -9.16 -8.95
CA GLY A 206 -14.06 -8.41 -7.80
C GLY A 206 -13.13 -7.32 -7.26
N ILE A 207 -11.89 -7.23 -7.75
CA ILE A 207 -10.94 -6.19 -7.32
C ILE A 207 -11.21 -4.90 -8.11
N PRO A 208 -11.47 -3.77 -7.42
CA PRO A 208 -11.68 -2.50 -8.10
C PRO A 208 -10.41 -2.03 -8.84
N GLN A 209 -10.59 -1.23 -9.87
CA GLN A 209 -9.47 -0.57 -10.53
C GLN A 209 -8.77 0.39 -9.55
N GLN A 210 -7.43 0.30 -9.50
CA GLN A 210 -6.60 1.08 -8.57
C GLN A 210 -5.49 1.82 -9.31
N PRO A 211 -5.82 2.76 -10.22
CA PRO A 211 -4.81 3.53 -10.92
C PRO A 211 -4.00 4.39 -9.96
N THR A 212 -2.72 4.57 -10.26
CA THR A 212 -1.87 5.51 -9.56
C THR A 212 -2.11 6.92 -10.10
N PHE A 213 -2.50 7.83 -9.22
CA PHE A 213 -2.63 9.25 -9.52
C PHE A 213 -1.51 10.04 -8.84
N ILE A 214 -1.18 11.19 -9.40
CA ILE A 214 -0.35 12.21 -8.77
C ILE A 214 -1.18 13.49 -8.71
N ALA A 215 -1.25 14.10 -7.54
CA ALA A 215 -1.90 15.39 -7.35
C ALA A 215 -1.05 16.28 -6.45
N GLY A 216 -1.20 17.59 -6.58
CA GLY A 216 -0.48 18.56 -5.76
C GLY A 216 -1.34 19.77 -5.42
N LEU A 217 -0.95 20.45 -4.36
CA LEU A 217 -1.54 21.73 -3.93
C LEU A 217 -0.44 22.74 -3.64
N PHE A 218 -0.70 23.97 -3.99
CA PHE A 218 0.14 25.13 -3.70
C PHE A 218 -0.64 26.11 -2.84
N ALA A 219 0.02 26.71 -1.86
CA ALA A 219 -0.56 27.74 -1.01
C ALA A 219 0.50 28.75 -0.57
N GLY A 220 0.13 30.04 -0.54
CA GLY A 220 1.02 31.10 -0.10
C GLY A 220 1.99 31.55 -1.18
N THR A 221 3.26 31.66 -0.85
CA THR A 221 4.32 32.19 -1.73
C THR A 221 5.40 31.15 -1.98
N GLU A 222 6.01 31.19 -3.17
CA GLU A 222 7.19 30.38 -3.50
C GLU A 222 8.39 30.77 -2.62
N HIS A 223 8.55 32.07 -2.42
CA HIS A 223 9.57 32.62 -1.55
C HIS A 223 9.05 33.82 -0.77
N GLU A 224 9.57 34.02 0.42
CA GLU A 224 9.37 35.20 1.25
C GLU A 224 10.06 36.41 0.62
N ALA A 225 9.68 37.61 1.11
CA ALA A 225 10.39 38.83 0.75
C ALA A 225 11.87 38.70 1.17
N MET A 226 12.77 38.98 0.24
CA MET A 226 14.21 39.01 0.48
C MET A 226 14.85 40.25 -0.14
N PRO A 227 16.07 40.65 0.26
CA PRO A 227 16.75 41.81 -0.34
C PRO A 227 16.84 41.68 -1.86
N GLY A 228 16.26 42.68 -2.56
CA GLY A 228 16.23 42.71 -4.02
C GLY A 228 15.15 41.91 -4.72
N ALA A 229 14.30 41.18 -3.97
CA ALA A 229 13.18 40.44 -4.54
C ALA A 229 11.90 40.59 -3.69
N ALA A 230 10.79 40.89 -4.36
CA ALA A 230 9.46 40.85 -3.76
C ALA A 230 8.99 39.41 -3.62
N PRO A 231 8.12 39.08 -2.64
CA PRO A 231 7.55 37.76 -2.52
C PRO A 231 6.73 37.41 -3.77
N ARG A 232 6.84 36.20 -4.27
CA ARG A 232 6.05 35.70 -5.40
C ARG A 232 5.00 34.70 -4.90
N ALA A 233 3.75 35.05 -5.07
CA ALA A 233 2.66 34.13 -4.77
C ALA A 233 2.65 32.99 -5.79
N TYR A 234 2.28 31.79 -5.32
CA TYR A 234 1.98 30.66 -6.21
C TYR A 234 0.76 31.00 -7.08
N ASP A 235 0.81 30.60 -8.34
CA ASP A 235 -0.30 30.75 -9.27
C ASP A 235 -0.50 29.45 -10.13
N TRP A 236 -1.41 29.50 -11.08
CA TRP A 236 -1.71 28.40 -11.97
C TRP A 236 -0.50 27.93 -12.82
N ARG A 237 0.49 28.76 -13.03
CA ARG A 237 1.71 28.40 -13.79
C ARG A 237 2.55 27.41 -13.03
N ASP A 238 2.65 27.56 -11.70
CA ASP A 238 3.36 26.61 -10.83
C ASP A 238 2.73 25.23 -10.92
N ALA A 239 1.38 25.17 -10.90
CA ALA A 239 0.65 23.92 -11.06
C ALA A 239 0.89 23.30 -12.45
N LEU A 240 0.88 24.11 -13.51
CA LEU A 240 1.13 23.64 -14.88
C LEU A 240 2.58 23.15 -15.05
N ASP A 241 3.55 23.82 -14.45
CA ASP A 241 4.95 23.41 -14.50
C ASP A 241 5.19 22.11 -13.75
N ALA A 242 4.52 21.89 -12.60
CA ALA A 242 4.54 20.60 -11.92
C ALA A 242 3.96 19.47 -12.79
N VAL A 243 2.86 19.71 -13.50
CA VAL A 243 2.29 18.74 -14.46
C VAL A 243 3.26 18.45 -15.61
N ARG A 244 3.93 19.47 -16.13
CA ARG A 244 4.95 19.32 -17.19
C ARG A 244 6.14 18.49 -16.71
N LEU A 245 6.60 18.68 -15.47
CA LEU A 245 7.66 17.88 -14.87
C LEU A 245 7.27 16.40 -14.79
N VAL A 246 6.06 16.10 -14.34
CA VAL A 246 5.54 14.73 -14.30
C VAL A 246 5.48 14.13 -15.69
N ALA A 247 4.92 14.84 -16.66
CA ALA A 247 4.80 14.37 -18.04
C ALA A 247 6.19 14.06 -18.65
N ALA A 248 7.15 14.97 -18.48
CA ALA A 248 8.53 14.76 -18.94
C ALA A 248 9.17 13.54 -18.28
N ALA A 249 8.98 13.34 -16.97
CA ALA A 249 9.52 12.22 -16.22
C ALA A 249 9.00 10.85 -16.69
N VAL A 250 7.77 10.81 -17.21
CA VAL A 250 7.15 9.58 -17.75
C VAL A 250 7.18 9.53 -19.30
N SER A 251 7.84 10.48 -19.94
CA SER A 251 7.93 10.61 -21.40
C SER A 251 6.55 10.74 -22.08
N ALA A 252 5.62 11.45 -21.43
CA ALA A 252 4.31 11.76 -21.97
C ALA A 252 4.30 13.17 -22.56
N GLU A 253 3.61 13.35 -23.69
CA GLU A 253 3.33 14.67 -24.26
C GLU A 253 2.02 15.21 -23.66
N ILE A 254 2.03 16.48 -23.25
CA ILE A 254 0.86 17.17 -22.76
C ILE A 254 0.66 18.47 -23.53
N GLN A 255 -0.60 18.79 -23.81
CA GLN A 255 -0.98 20.09 -24.38
C GLN A 255 -1.88 20.83 -23.41
N ALA A 256 -1.42 22.00 -22.96
CA ALA A 256 -2.27 22.91 -22.20
C ALA A 256 -3.27 23.58 -23.16
N VAL A 257 -4.55 23.50 -22.85
CA VAL A 257 -5.61 24.21 -23.57
C VAL A 257 -6.24 25.25 -22.66
N SER A 258 -6.51 26.43 -23.22
CA SER A 258 -7.24 27.49 -22.53
C SER A 258 -8.65 27.57 -23.11
N TYR A 259 -9.65 27.42 -22.25
CA TYR A 259 -11.04 27.64 -22.60
C TYR A 259 -11.37 29.12 -22.35
N THR A 260 -11.69 29.86 -23.41
CA THR A 260 -12.06 31.28 -23.32
C THR A 260 -13.48 31.52 -22.83
N HIS A 261 -14.32 30.47 -22.78
CA HIS A 261 -15.69 30.53 -22.28
C HIS A 261 -15.96 29.34 -21.37
N LEU A 262 -15.88 29.55 -20.06
CA LEU A 262 -16.58 28.72 -19.07
C LEU A 262 -18.02 29.25 -19.05
N THR A 263 -18.93 28.62 -19.76
CA THR A 263 -20.33 28.72 -19.44
C THR A 263 -20.54 27.91 -18.16
N LEU A 264 -20.45 28.57 -17.03
CA LEU A 264 -20.99 28.04 -15.79
C LEU A 264 -22.52 27.99 -15.97
N PRO A 265 -23.18 26.88 -15.58
CA PRO A 265 -24.64 26.81 -15.57
C PRO A 265 -25.23 27.79 -14.58
#